data_7ecca21f8160ffa33aab4aa7a1b41654
#
_entry.id   7ecca21f8160ffa33aab4aa7a1b41654
#
_cell.length_a   1.000
_cell.length_b   1.000
_cell.length_c   1.000
_cell.angle_alpha   90.00
_cell.angle_beta   90.00
_cell.angle_gamma   90.00
#
_symmetry.space_group_name_H-M   'P 1'
#
loop_
_entity.id
_entity.type
_entity.pdbx_description
1 polymer ?
#
loop_
_entity_poly.entity_id
_entity_poly.type
_entity_poly.pdbx_seq_one_letter_code
_entity_poly.pdbx_strand_id
1 'polypeptide(L)' 'PNNGTACAQIYEPVCGCNGKTYGNACEAAAVGIEVVSQGECAKK' A
#
# COMPACT_ATOMS: atom_id res chain seq x y z
N PRO A 1 2.19 13.94 11.34
CA PRO A 1 2.54 13.66 11.19
C PRO A 1 2.85 13.13 10.91
N ASN A 2 2.73 12.94 10.75
CA ASN A 2 3.19 12.53 10.38
C ASN A 2 3.47 12.12 9.83
N ASN A 3 3.17 12.26 9.69
CA ASN A 3 3.40 12.00 9.03
C ASN A 3 3.99 11.52 8.48
N GLY A 4 3.93 11.97 8.40
CA GLY A 4 4.65 11.51 7.49
C GLY A 4 5.36 10.58 7.78
N THR A 5 5.28 10.58 8.20
CA THR A 5 6.10 9.96 8.45
C THR A 5 6.50 8.73 8.10
N ALA A 6 7.22 8.13 8.62
CA ALA A 6 7.86 6.93 8.22
C ALA A 6 6.94 5.76 8.39
N CYS A 7 6.82 4.99 7.34
CA CYS A 7 6.04 3.78 7.42
C CYS A 7 6.89 2.70 8.04
N ALA A 8 6.26 1.76 8.74
CA ALA A 8 6.97 0.62 9.24
C ALA A 8 7.55 -0.16 8.06
N GLN A 9 8.73 -0.70 8.26
CA GLN A 9 9.42 -1.43 7.20
C GLN A 9 8.96 -2.89 7.19
N ILE A 10 7.67 -3.07 7.17
CA ILE A 10 7.07 -4.39 7.19
C ILE A 10 6.49 -4.65 5.82
N TYR A 11 6.81 -5.80 5.26
CA TYR A 11 6.28 -6.16 3.96
C TYR A 11 4.97 -6.90 4.14
N GLU A 12 3.86 -6.20 3.95
CA GLU A 12 2.53 -6.78 3.97
C GLU A 12 1.81 -6.24 2.75
N PRO A 13 2.03 -6.84 1.59
CA PRO A 13 1.59 -6.24 0.34
C PRO A 13 0.10 -6.03 0.29
N VAL A 14 -0.28 -4.96 -0.38
CA VAL A 14 -1.69 -4.62 -0.57
C VAL A 14 -1.86 -4.19 -2.02
N CYS A 15 -3.06 -4.36 -2.52
CA CYS A 15 -3.38 -3.91 -3.86
C CYS A 15 -4.07 -2.56 -3.79
N GLY A 16 -3.50 -1.58 -4.46
CA GLY A 16 -4.08 -0.26 -4.50
C GLY A 16 -5.19 -0.15 -5.51
N CYS A 17 -6.02 0.88 -5.38
CA CYS A 17 -7.16 1.06 -6.26
C CYS A 17 -6.72 1.35 -7.70
N ASN A 18 -5.46 1.65 -7.89
CA ASN A 18 -4.94 1.89 -9.24
C ASN A 18 -4.37 0.62 -9.86
N GLY A 19 -4.52 -0.53 -9.20
CA GLY A 19 -4.04 -1.79 -9.74
C GLY A 19 -2.58 -2.09 -9.47
N LYS A 20 -1.95 -1.31 -8.59
CA LYS A 20 -0.55 -1.52 -8.27
C LYS A 20 -0.39 -2.13 -6.90
N THR A 21 0.59 -3.01 -6.75
CA THR A 21 0.90 -3.62 -5.47
C THR A 21 1.86 -2.71 -4.71
N TYR A 22 1.54 -2.48 -3.45
CA TYR A 22 2.39 -1.68 -2.58
C TYR A 22 2.94 -2.56 -1.48
N GLY A 23 4.06 -2.16 -0.93
CA GLY A 23 4.73 -2.96 0.10
C GLY A 23 3.94 -3.10 1.38
N ASN A 24 3.07 -2.12 1.66
CA ASN A 24 2.14 -2.20 2.77
C ASN A 24 1.14 -1.07 2.62
N ALA A 25 0.12 -1.10 3.46
CA ALA A 25 -0.95 -0.10 3.37
C ALA A 25 -0.41 1.31 3.60
N CYS A 26 0.59 1.44 4.45
CA CYS A 26 1.17 2.74 4.73
C CYS A 26 1.82 3.32 3.46
N GLU A 27 2.50 2.46 2.70
CA GLU A 27 3.12 2.90 1.46
C GLU A 27 2.08 3.40 0.47
N ALA A 28 0.97 2.67 0.37
CA ALA A 28 -0.10 3.08 -0.53
C ALA A 28 -0.68 4.42 -0.08
N ALA A 29 -0.90 4.57 1.21
CA ALA A 29 -1.47 5.81 1.75
C ALA A 29 -0.52 6.98 1.53
N ALA A 30 0.78 6.73 1.58
CA ALA A 30 1.76 7.79 1.43
C ALA A 30 1.68 8.44 0.06
N VAL A 31 1.22 7.70 -0.94
CA VAL A 31 1.05 8.25 -2.28
C VAL A 31 -0.42 8.48 -2.62
N GLY A 32 -1.28 8.46 -1.61
CA GLY A 32 -2.68 8.80 -1.79
C GLY A 32 -3.50 7.72 -2.46
N ILE A 33 -3.04 6.48 -2.39
CA ILE A 33 -3.74 5.37 -3.05
C ILE A 33 -4.51 4.58 -2.00
N GLU A 34 -5.76 4.30 -2.31
CA GLU A 34 -6.60 3.55 -1.39
C GLU A 34 -6.41 2.06 -1.62
N VAL A 35 -6.33 1.32 -0.52
CA VAL A 35 -6.17 -0.13 -0.59
C VAL A 35 -7.53 -0.76 -0.86
N VAL A 36 -7.59 -1.61 -1.88
CA VAL A 36 -8.83 -2.29 -2.23
C VAL A 36 -8.81 -3.76 -1.87
N SER A 37 -7.63 -4.33 -1.62
CA SER A 37 -7.56 -5.71 -1.16
C SER A 37 -6.22 -5.95 -0.50
N GLN A 38 -6.19 -6.98 0.33
CA GLN A 38 -4.97 -7.39 0.99
C GLN A 38 -4.21 -8.33 0.08
N GLY A 39 -2.88 -8.27 0.18
CA GLY A 39 -2.05 -9.08 -0.66
C GLY A 39 -1.78 -8.40 -1.98
N GLU A 40 -0.94 -9.02 -2.79
CA GLU A 40 -0.60 -8.46 -4.09
C GLU A 40 -1.82 -8.42 -4.99
N CYS A 41 -1.81 -7.47 -5.90
CA CYS A 41 -2.88 -7.40 -6.88
C CYS A 41 -2.92 -8.70 -7.67
N ALA A 42 -4.12 -9.15 -7.97
CA ALA A 42 -4.27 -10.37 -8.74
C ALA A 42 -3.66 -10.17 -10.12
N LYS A 43 -2.97 -11.16 -10.56
CA LYS A 43 -2.38 -11.12 -11.87
C LYS A 43 -3.09 -12.08 -12.78
N LYS A 44 -3.17 -11.71 -14.00
CA LYS A 44 -3.85 -12.59 -14.94
C LYS A 44 -2.86 -13.18 -15.86
#